data_f212b72e675a94d2ba24c3dc2b4d0ed3
#
_entry.id   f212b72e675a94d2ba24c3dc2b4d0ed3
#
_cell.length_a   1.000
_cell.length_b   1.000
_cell.length_c   1.000
_cell.angle_alpha   90.00
_cell.angle_beta   90.00
_cell.angle_gamma   90.00
#
_symmetry.space_group_name_H-M   'P 1'
#
loop_
_entity.id
_entity.type
_entity.pdbx_description
1 polymer ?
#
loop_
_entity_poly.entity_id
_entity_poly.type
_entity_poly.pdbx_seq_one_letter_code
_entity_poly.pdbx_strand_id
1 'polypeptide(L)'
;MAKPEIGLSMLYCLDEPFKSLMKHLAEASVKHIELTDEGLHTLNKKRVKKLRQVAEAHNLDFVVHAPWAGMNIASPNPILRRTIMKRLKKSIAYARQLDCRLWLFHPGSKTGLSYIYIGKDWQQNLISVRDLLKVARREGIEIAIENGLEPHPFLMKSVQDFHRFYDDLGDEIGIVLDVGHANLNNQISDFIQQFSKKLAHIHASDNNGDKDMHLGIGYGSIDWEKVANLVKEAEYGNIIMIESTENLKESVQFFRQLFI
;
A
#
# COMPACT_ATOMS: atom_id res chain seq x y z
N MET A 1 -25.74 1.85 -1.02
CA MET A 1 -24.40 2.46 -0.81
C MET A 1 -23.34 1.39 -1.06
N ALA A 2 -22.24 1.73 -1.70
CA ALA A 2 -21.11 0.81 -1.84
C ALA A 2 -20.61 0.44 -0.43
N LYS A 3 -20.26 -0.83 -0.23
CA LYS A 3 -19.76 -1.33 1.05
C LYS A 3 -18.35 -1.86 0.81
N PRO A 4 -17.31 -1.36 1.54
CA PRO A 4 -15.96 -1.86 1.37
C PRO A 4 -15.84 -3.32 1.83
N GLU A 5 -14.94 -4.05 1.18
CA GLU A 5 -14.52 -5.37 1.59
C GLU A 5 -13.35 -5.26 2.58
N ILE A 6 -13.31 -6.13 3.58
CA ILE A 6 -12.26 -6.13 4.61
C ILE A 6 -11.21 -7.18 4.26
N GLY A 7 -9.95 -6.75 4.22
CA GLY A 7 -8.79 -7.60 3.99
C GLY A 7 -7.79 -7.58 5.15
N LEU A 8 -6.77 -8.40 5.06
CA LEU A 8 -5.69 -8.52 6.04
C LEU A 8 -4.33 -8.53 5.33
N SER A 9 -3.45 -7.63 5.71
CA SER A 9 -2.05 -7.63 5.27
C SER A 9 -1.25 -8.70 6.05
N MET A 10 -0.37 -9.41 5.35
CA MET A 10 0.56 -10.36 5.95
C MET A 10 1.82 -9.69 6.50
N LEU A 11 1.78 -8.37 6.73
CA LEU A 11 2.87 -7.62 7.34
C LEU A 11 3.22 -8.17 8.73
N TYR A 12 2.22 -8.52 9.52
CA TYR A 12 2.38 -9.01 10.90
C TYR A 12 3.26 -10.26 11.04
N CYS A 13 3.44 -11.03 9.97
CA CYS A 13 4.25 -12.24 9.97
C CYS A 13 5.47 -12.16 9.03
N LEU A 14 5.88 -10.94 8.65
CA LEU A 14 6.95 -10.71 7.68
C LEU A 14 8.33 -11.21 8.16
N ASP A 15 8.53 -11.29 9.46
CA ASP A 15 9.72 -11.85 10.13
C ASP A 15 9.72 -13.38 10.20
N GLU A 16 8.60 -14.02 9.87
CA GLU A 16 8.47 -15.47 9.86
C GLU A 16 8.91 -16.09 8.53
N PRO A 17 9.35 -17.38 8.53
CA PRO A 17 9.65 -18.08 7.29
C PRO A 17 8.44 -18.18 6.35
N PHE A 18 8.67 -18.21 5.04
CA PHE A 18 7.62 -18.38 4.01
C PHE A 18 6.68 -19.59 4.27
N LYS A 19 7.16 -20.64 4.95
CA LYS A 19 6.32 -21.79 5.36
C LYS A 19 5.25 -21.38 6.37
N SER A 20 5.55 -20.47 7.28
CA SER A 20 4.58 -19.93 8.25
C SER A 20 3.54 -19.06 7.55
N LEU A 21 3.96 -18.18 6.63
CA LEU A 21 3.02 -17.43 5.78
C LEU A 21 1.98 -18.36 5.12
N MET A 22 2.42 -19.49 4.56
CA MET A 22 1.50 -20.45 3.92
C MET A 22 0.46 -21.04 4.90
N LYS A 23 0.78 -21.18 6.20
CA LYS A 23 -0.17 -21.60 7.22
C LYS A 23 -1.15 -20.47 7.55
N HIS A 24 -0.65 -19.25 7.75
CA HIS A 24 -1.49 -18.08 8.00
C HIS A 24 -2.51 -17.86 6.87
N LEU A 25 -2.10 -18.05 5.62
CA LEU A 25 -3.00 -17.96 4.47
C LEU A 25 -4.10 -19.03 4.50
N ALA A 26 -3.77 -20.26 4.86
CA ALA A 26 -4.75 -21.35 4.97
C ALA A 26 -5.74 -21.16 6.13
N GLU A 27 -5.36 -20.42 7.17
CA GLU A 27 -6.15 -20.13 8.37
C GLU A 27 -6.82 -18.75 8.33
N ALA A 28 -6.66 -17.98 7.22
CA ALA A 28 -7.17 -16.63 7.11
C ALA A 28 -8.70 -16.58 7.23
N SER A 29 -9.20 -15.66 8.06
CA SER A 29 -10.64 -15.43 8.28
C SER A 29 -11.27 -14.43 7.31
N VAL A 30 -10.48 -13.90 6.38
CA VAL A 30 -10.86 -12.94 5.35
C VAL A 30 -10.48 -13.45 3.97
N LYS A 31 -11.19 -12.99 2.94
CA LYS A 31 -10.93 -13.39 1.55
C LYS A 31 -9.78 -12.61 0.93
N HIS A 32 -9.70 -11.31 1.24
CA HIS A 32 -8.75 -10.39 0.64
C HIS A 32 -7.47 -10.32 1.47
N ILE A 33 -6.37 -10.67 0.85
CA ILE A 33 -5.06 -10.77 1.50
C ILE A 33 -4.06 -9.88 0.77
N GLU A 34 -3.32 -9.09 1.53
CA GLU A 34 -2.16 -8.41 1.00
C GLU A 34 -0.88 -9.17 1.30
N LEU A 35 -0.13 -9.47 0.24
CA LEU A 35 1.19 -10.09 0.31
C LEU A 35 2.27 -9.02 0.23
N THR A 36 3.21 -9.01 1.15
CA THR A 36 4.38 -8.11 1.11
C THR A 36 5.53 -8.81 0.38
N ASP A 37 5.93 -8.28 -0.80
CA ASP A 37 7.03 -8.84 -1.61
C ASP A 37 8.41 -8.42 -1.06
N GLU A 38 8.67 -8.71 0.22
CA GLU A 38 9.86 -8.26 0.94
C GLU A 38 10.48 -9.38 1.79
N GLY A 39 11.75 -9.24 2.13
CA GLY A 39 12.45 -10.05 3.11
C GLY A 39 12.28 -11.56 2.90
N LEU A 40 11.84 -12.24 3.95
CA LEU A 40 11.59 -13.68 3.95
C LEU A 40 10.41 -14.08 3.06
N HIS A 41 9.56 -13.14 2.67
CA HIS A 41 8.41 -13.37 1.79
C HIS A 41 8.66 -12.96 0.32
N THR A 42 9.85 -12.47 -0.02
CA THR A 42 10.22 -12.07 -1.39
C THR A 42 9.70 -13.06 -2.44
N LEU A 43 8.95 -12.55 -3.42
CA LEU A 43 8.34 -13.36 -4.48
C LEU A 43 9.38 -13.93 -5.46
N ASN A 44 9.13 -15.17 -5.86
CA ASN A 44 9.85 -15.86 -6.93
C ASN A 44 8.93 -16.89 -7.59
N LYS A 45 9.34 -17.45 -8.72
CA LYS A 45 8.53 -18.40 -9.49
C LYS A 45 7.98 -19.58 -8.65
N LYS A 46 8.80 -20.14 -7.74
CA LYS A 46 8.37 -21.27 -6.88
C LYS A 46 7.32 -20.84 -5.86
N ARG A 47 7.50 -19.67 -5.25
CA ARG A 47 6.56 -19.09 -4.28
C ARG A 47 5.25 -18.68 -4.93
N VAL A 48 5.30 -18.03 -6.09
CA VAL A 48 4.11 -17.68 -6.89
C VAL A 48 3.26 -18.92 -7.16
N LYS A 49 3.86 -20.03 -7.61
CA LYS A 49 3.14 -21.28 -7.84
C LYS A 49 2.43 -21.80 -6.57
N LYS A 50 3.10 -21.75 -5.41
CA LYS A 50 2.52 -22.19 -4.13
C LYS A 50 1.40 -21.25 -3.65
N LEU A 51 1.59 -19.94 -3.79
CA LEU A 51 0.60 -18.93 -3.43
C LEU A 51 -0.67 -19.09 -4.28
N ARG A 52 -0.56 -19.35 -5.59
CA ARG A 52 -1.73 -19.67 -6.42
C ARG A 52 -2.49 -20.90 -5.93
N GLN A 53 -1.77 -21.95 -5.59
CA GLN A 53 -2.39 -23.18 -5.07
C GLN A 53 -3.17 -22.95 -3.76
N VAL A 54 -2.61 -22.15 -2.82
CA VAL A 54 -3.33 -21.81 -1.58
C VAL A 54 -4.49 -20.87 -1.85
N ALA A 55 -4.36 -19.91 -2.77
CA ALA A 55 -5.45 -19.03 -3.15
C ALA A 55 -6.65 -19.81 -3.71
N GLU A 56 -6.38 -20.72 -4.64
CA GLU A 56 -7.41 -21.61 -5.22
C GLU A 56 -8.06 -22.51 -4.15
N ALA A 57 -7.26 -23.09 -3.24
CA ALA A 57 -7.76 -24.00 -2.20
C ALA A 57 -8.62 -23.30 -1.14
N HIS A 58 -8.34 -22.04 -0.84
CA HIS A 58 -8.99 -21.28 0.25
C HIS A 58 -9.80 -20.08 -0.25
N ASN A 59 -10.00 -19.94 -1.57
CA ASN A 59 -10.76 -18.84 -2.21
C ASN A 59 -10.25 -17.46 -1.77
N LEU A 60 -8.92 -17.25 -1.87
CA LEU A 60 -8.27 -16.00 -1.51
C LEU A 60 -8.03 -15.13 -2.75
N ASP A 61 -8.24 -13.84 -2.61
CA ASP A 61 -7.88 -12.80 -3.58
C ASP A 61 -6.66 -12.03 -3.06
N PHE A 62 -5.63 -11.87 -3.90
CA PHE A 62 -4.42 -11.19 -3.49
C PHE A 62 -4.32 -9.75 -3.98
N VAL A 63 -3.75 -8.91 -3.13
CA VAL A 63 -3.10 -7.64 -3.44
C VAL A 63 -1.61 -7.83 -3.16
N VAL A 64 -0.73 -7.14 -3.86
CA VAL A 64 0.72 -7.21 -3.61
C VAL A 64 1.25 -5.84 -3.25
N HIS A 65 1.78 -5.72 -2.03
CA HIS A 65 2.64 -4.63 -1.63
C HIS A 65 4.03 -4.84 -2.23
N ALA A 66 4.51 -3.84 -2.97
CA ALA A 66 5.84 -3.84 -3.56
C ALA A 66 6.95 -3.96 -2.50
N PRO A 67 8.14 -4.42 -2.87
CA PRO A 67 9.30 -4.26 -2.00
C PRO A 67 9.56 -2.78 -1.74
N TRP A 68 9.83 -2.45 -0.48
CA TRP A 68 9.99 -1.07 -0.01
C TRP A 68 11.32 -0.81 0.69
N ALA A 69 11.93 -1.81 1.34
CA ALA A 69 13.19 -1.64 2.05
C ALA A 69 14.33 -1.23 1.09
N GLY A 70 14.78 0.01 1.21
CA GLY A 70 15.81 0.58 0.34
C GLY A 70 15.38 0.88 -1.10
N MET A 71 14.07 0.83 -1.41
CA MET A 71 13.53 0.96 -2.77
C MET A 71 13.18 2.42 -3.13
N ASN A 72 14.15 3.34 -3.01
CA ASN A 72 13.91 4.74 -3.38
C ASN A 72 13.87 4.94 -4.91
N ILE A 73 12.67 5.05 -5.48
CA ILE A 73 12.43 5.27 -6.92
C ILE A 73 12.88 6.66 -7.40
N ALA A 74 13.11 7.61 -6.48
CA ALA A 74 13.65 8.94 -6.75
C ALA A 74 15.18 9.01 -6.59
N SER A 75 15.86 7.90 -6.37
CA SER A 75 17.30 7.88 -6.16
C SER A 75 18.05 8.66 -7.26
N PRO A 76 18.90 9.64 -6.90
CA PRO A 76 19.70 10.38 -7.86
C PRO A 76 20.81 9.52 -8.51
N ASN A 77 21.16 8.39 -7.89
CA ASN A 77 22.15 7.45 -8.44
C ASN A 77 21.50 6.60 -9.54
N PRO A 78 21.90 6.76 -10.82
CA PRO A 78 21.25 6.07 -11.94
C PRO A 78 21.47 4.55 -11.93
N ILE A 79 22.58 4.05 -11.37
CA ILE A 79 22.88 2.62 -11.28
C ILE A 79 21.93 1.99 -10.25
N LEU A 80 21.86 2.58 -9.06
CA LEU A 80 20.99 2.11 -8.00
C LEU A 80 19.52 2.16 -8.44
N ARG A 81 19.06 3.28 -9.00
CA ARG A 81 17.70 3.44 -9.49
C ARG A 81 17.35 2.39 -10.55
N ARG A 82 18.24 2.11 -11.50
CA ARG A 82 18.03 1.05 -12.51
C ARG A 82 17.80 -0.32 -11.86
N THR A 83 18.55 -0.63 -10.81
CA THR A 83 18.42 -1.89 -10.06
C THR A 83 17.07 -1.96 -9.33
N ILE A 84 16.69 -0.87 -8.66
CA ILE A 84 15.40 -0.73 -7.98
C ILE A 84 14.25 -0.91 -8.98
N MET A 85 14.26 -0.18 -10.09
CA MET A 85 13.21 -0.27 -11.11
C MET A 85 13.13 -1.68 -11.72
N LYS A 86 14.25 -2.36 -11.92
CA LYS A 86 14.25 -3.77 -12.36
C LYS A 86 13.58 -4.69 -11.34
N ARG A 87 13.82 -4.48 -10.04
CA ARG A 87 13.21 -5.26 -8.96
C ARG A 87 11.70 -5.01 -8.89
N LEU A 88 11.25 -3.76 -8.95
CA LEU A 88 9.84 -3.38 -8.93
C LEU A 88 9.07 -3.92 -10.14
N LYS A 89 9.62 -3.79 -11.35
CA LYS A 89 9.02 -4.36 -12.57
C LYS A 89 8.88 -5.89 -12.49
N LYS A 90 9.82 -6.56 -11.86
CA LYS A 90 9.73 -8.00 -11.61
C LYS A 90 8.64 -8.34 -10.59
N SER A 91 8.44 -7.51 -9.59
CA SER A 91 7.34 -7.62 -8.62
C SER A 91 5.98 -7.50 -9.31
N ILE A 92 5.80 -6.50 -10.18
CA ILE A 92 4.59 -6.33 -11.00
C ILE A 92 4.30 -7.61 -11.81
N ALA A 93 5.32 -8.17 -12.46
CA ALA A 93 5.15 -9.41 -13.24
C ALA A 93 4.78 -10.62 -12.38
N TYR A 94 5.20 -10.68 -11.13
CA TYR A 94 4.77 -11.71 -10.17
C TYR A 94 3.35 -11.46 -9.67
N ALA A 95 2.98 -10.22 -9.38
CA ALA A 95 1.61 -9.85 -9.01
C ALA A 95 0.62 -10.24 -10.13
N ARG A 96 0.98 -9.99 -11.38
CA ARG A 96 0.18 -10.45 -12.53
C ARG A 96 0.05 -11.97 -12.59
N GLN A 97 1.14 -12.72 -12.35
CA GLN A 97 1.10 -14.19 -12.31
C GLN A 97 0.28 -14.74 -11.15
N LEU A 98 0.10 -13.98 -10.07
CA LEU A 98 -0.77 -14.29 -8.93
C LEU A 98 -2.23 -13.91 -9.19
N ASP A 99 -2.52 -13.30 -10.33
CA ASP A 99 -3.84 -12.74 -10.67
C ASP A 99 -4.34 -11.70 -9.65
N CYS A 100 -3.39 -10.88 -9.15
CA CYS A 100 -3.69 -9.85 -8.16
C CYS A 100 -4.58 -8.76 -8.74
N ARG A 101 -5.49 -8.25 -7.92
CA ARG A 101 -6.34 -7.09 -8.25
C ARG A 101 -5.53 -5.81 -8.35
N LEU A 102 -4.52 -5.64 -7.47
CA LEU A 102 -3.74 -4.41 -7.32
C LEU A 102 -2.30 -4.74 -6.96
N TRP A 103 -1.38 -3.95 -7.47
CA TRP A 103 -0.01 -3.84 -6.98
C TRP A 103 0.22 -2.42 -6.48
N LEU A 104 0.71 -2.26 -5.27
CA LEU A 104 0.90 -0.96 -4.65
C LEU A 104 2.35 -0.72 -4.23
N PHE A 105 2.76 0.55 -4.14
CA PHE A 105 4.14 0.92 -3.86
C PHE A 105 4.26 2.30 -3.23
N HIS A 106 5.39 2.54 -2.54
CA HIS A 106 5.69 3.82 -1.92
C HIS A 106 6.28 4.83 -2.92
N PRO A 107 6.07 6.13 -2.71
CA PRO A 107 6.75 7.19 -3.44
C PRO A 107 8.25 7.19 -3.15
N GLY A 108 9.00 7.91 -3.97
CA GLY A 108 10.41 8.17 -3.72
C GLY A 108 10.64 9.06 -2.50
N SER A 109 11.89 9.08 -2.05
CA SER A 109 12.31 9.86 -0.89
C SER A 109 13.42 10.85 -1.25
N LYS A 110 13.47 11.98 -0.52
CA LYS A 110 14.60 12.91 -0.53
C LYS A 110 15.87 12.21 -0.04
N THR A 111 16.99 12.66 -0.54
CA THR A 111 18.32 12.23 -0.12
C THR A 111 19.16 13.45 0.25
N GLY A 112 20.35 13.27 0.80
CA GLY A 112 21.27 14.37 1.06
C GLY A 112 21.57 15.23 -0.19
N LEU A 113 21.47 14.66 -1.41
CA LEU A 113 21.65 15.40 -2.66
C LEU A 113 20.43 16.25 -3.05
N SER A 114 19.28 16.06 -2.46
CA SER A 114 18.06 16.85 -2.74
C SER A 114 18.26 18.33 -2.37
N TYR A 115 19.13 18.62 -1.43
CA TYR A 115 19.51 19.99 -1.04
C TYR A 115 20.43 20.67 -2.06
N ILE A 116 21.15 19.90 -2.86
CA ILE A 116 22.09 20.39 -3.90
C ILE A 116 21.40 20.44 -5.25
N TYR A 117 20.66 19.40 -5.59
CA TYR A 117 19.94 19.26 -6.86
C TYR A 117 18.43 19.45 -6.65
N ILE A 118 18.04 20.68 -6.35
CA ILE A 118 16.65 21.04 -6.02
C ILE A 118 15.69 20.57 -7.12
N GLY A 119 14.66 19.81 -6.72
CA GLY A 119 13.62 19.30 -7.61
C GLY A 119 13.99 18.07 -8.45
N LYS A 120 15.25 17.61 -8.43
CA LYS A 120 15.68 16.42 -9.19
C LYS A 120 15.05 15.13 -8.69
N ASP A 121 14.90 14.98 -7.39
CA ASP A 121 14.22 13.87 -6.75
C ASP A 121 12.74 13.80 -7.17
N TRP A 122 12.05 14.94 -7.18
CA TRP A 122 10.67 15.05 -7.66
C TRP A 122 10.53 14.63 -9.12
N GLN A 123 11.36 15.22 -10.00
CA GLN A 123 11.40 14.86 -11.42
C GLN A 123 11.66 13.35 -11.60
N GLN A 124 12.59 12.81 -10.83
CA GLN A 124 12.95 11.41 -10.92
C GLN A 124 11.85 10.49 -10.41
N ASN A 125 11.12 10.89 -9.36
CA ASN A 125 9.93 10.20 -8.88
C ASN A 125 8.89 10.09 -10.01
N LEU A 126 8.55 11.19 -10.65
CA LEU A 126 7.59 11.21 -11.78
C LEU A 126 8.02 10.31 -12.95
N ILE A 127 9.31 10.36 -13.34
CA ILE A 127 9.86 9.49 -14.39
C ILE A 127 9.70 8.02 -14.03
N SER A 128 10.02 7.67 -12.78
CA SER A 128 9.93 6.29 -12.30
C SER A 128 8.48 5.80 -12.23
N VAL A 129 7.55 6.65 -11.76
CA VAL A 129 6.12 6.31 -11.72
C VAL A 129 5.58 6.09 -13.13
N ARG A 130 5.88 6.97 -14.09
CA ARG A 130 5.48 6.80 -15.50
C ARG A 130 6.02 5.49 -16.10
N ASP A 131 7.23 5.10 -15.72
CA ASP A 131 7.85 3.86 -16.20
C ASP A 131 7.16 2.61 -15.58
N LEU A 132 6.75 2.67 -14.31
CA LEU A 132 5.95 1.63 -13.65
C LEU A 132 4.55 1.52 -14.28
N LEU A 133 3.87 2.65 -14.53
CA LEU A 133 2.58 2.69 -15.20
C LEU A 133 2.61 2.02 -16.58
N LYS A 134 3.65 2.30 -17.38
CA LYS A 134 3.83 1.65 -18.69
C LYS A 134 3.94 0.13 -18.56
N VAL A 135 4.67 -0.35 -17.55
CA VAL A 135 4.81 -1.80 -17.32
C VAL A 135 3.50 -2.39 -16.82
N ALA A 136 2.82 -1.75 -15.88
CA ALA A 136 1.56 -2.21 -15.33
C ALA A 136 0.47 -2.36 -16.42
N ARG A 137 0.36 -1.37 -17.31
CA ARG A 137 -0.56 -1.43 -18.46
C ARG A 137 -0.26 -2.58 -19.42
N ARG A 138 1.03 -2.81 -19.70
CA ARG A 138 1.45 -3.95 -20.53
C ARG A 138 1.14 -5.30 -19.89
N GLU A 139 1.31 -5.41 -18.57
CA GLU A 139 1.00 -6.62 -17.81
C GLU A 139 -0.51 -6.76 -17.52
N GLY A 140 -1.33 -5.72 -17.73
CA GLY A 140 -2.77 -5.72 -17.45
C GLY A 140 -3.09 -5.80 -15.95
N ILE A 141 -2.36 -5.06 -15.12
CA ILE A 141 -2.58 -4.97 -13.67
C ILE A 141 -2.74 -3.50 -13.26
N GLU A 142 -3.64 -3.24 -12.33
CA GLU A 142 -3.75 -1.93 -11.70
C GLU A 142 -2.63 -1.68 -10.72
N ILE A 143 -2.16 -0.43 -10.65
CA ILE A 143 -1.17 -0.02 -9.65
C ILE A 143 -1.63 1.24 -8.91
N ALA A 144 -1.26 1.35 -7.64
CA ALA A 144 -1.54 2.53 -6.82
C ALA A 144 -0.31 2.95 -6.02
N ILE A 145 -0.24 4.26 -5.74
CA ILE A 145 0.84 4.85 -4.94
C ILE A 145 0.32 5.24 -3.57
N GLU A 146 1.08 4.93 -2.54
CA GLU A 146 0.71 5.13 -1.14
C GLU A 146 1.18 6.49 -0.63
N ASN A 147 0.45 7.11 0.32
CA ASN A 147 0.95 8.30 1.01
C ASN A 147 2.04 7.91 2.00
N GLY A 148 3.18 8.59 1.90
CA GLY A 148 4.29 8.42 2.84
C GLY A 148 3.98 8.99 4.22
N LEU A 149 4.80 8.62 5.20
CA LEU A 149 4.63 9.01 6.61
C LEU A 149 5.65 10.06 7.07
N GLU A 150 5.28 10.84 8.10
CA GLU A 150 6.19 11.68 8.86
C GLU A 150 6.90 10.86 9.97
N PRO A 151 8.14 11.20 10.37
CA PRO A 151 9.01 12.26 9.82
C PRO A 151 9.89 11.80 8.65
N HIS A 152 9.57 10.67 8.04
CA HIS A 152 10.38 10.11 6.96
C HIS A 152 10.45 11.04 5.73
N PRO A 153 11.56 11.05 4.96
CA PRO A 153 11.78 12.01 3.89
C PRO A 153 11.06 11.68 2.58
N PHE A 154 9.89 11.04 2.63
CA PHE A 154 9.08 10.77 1.45
C PHE A 154 8.72 12.05 0.71
N LEU A 155 8.62 11.97 -0.62
CA LEU A 155 8.27 13.11 -1.48
C LEU A 155 6.78 13.41 -1.50
N MET A 156 5.95 12.44 -1.14
CA MET A 156 4.50 12.54 -1.18
C MET A 156 3.93 12.03 0.14
N LYS A 157 3.53 12.97 1.00
CA LYS A 157 2.99 12.69 2.34
C LYS A 157 1.68 13.41 2.61
N SER A 158 1.51 14.59 2.01
CA SER A 158 0.38 15.47 2.25
C SER A 158 -0.58 15.52 1.05
N VAL A 159 -1.79 15.96 1.31
CA VAL A 159 -2.80 16.27 0.27
C VAL A 159 -2.23 17.21 -0.80
N GLN A 160 -1.45 18.22 -0.39
CA GLN A 160 -0.82 19.16 -1.31
C GLN A 160 0.22 18.49 -2.21
N ASP A 161 0.99 17.52 -1.67
CA ASP A 161 1.94 16.76 -2.48
C ASP A 161 1.21 15.94 -3.55
N PHE A 162 0.06 15.35 -3.22
CA PHE A 162 -0.75 14.57 -4.17
C PHE A 162 -1.42 15.45 -5.23
N HIS A 163 -1.90 16.66 -4.89
CA HIS A 163 -2.38 17.60 -5.90
C HIS A 163 -1.26 17.94 -6.90
N ARG A 164 -0.11 18.39 -6.40
CA ARG A 164 1.07 18.66 -7.22
C ARG A 164 1.46 17.44 -8.06
N PHE A 165 1.43 16.26 -7.48
CA PHE A 165 1.78 15.02 -8.16
C PHE A 165 0.88 14.78 -9.38
N TYR A 166 -0.43 14.93 -9.24
CA TYR A 166 -1.35 14.75 -10.36
C TYR A 166 -1.19 15.82 -11.43
N ASP A 167 -0.98 17.09 -11.03
CA ASP A 167 -0.70 18.17 -11.97
C ASP A 167 0.56 17.91 -12.81
N ASP A 168 1.62 17.40 -12.16
CA ASP A 168 2.90 17.16 -12.80
C ASP A 168 3.00 15.80 -13.51
N LEU A 169 2.24 14.79 -13.07
CA LEU A 169 2.30 13.43 -13.64
C LEU A 169 1.72 13.40 -15.06
N GLY A 170 0.59 14.05 -15.28
CA GLY A 170 -0.13 14.05 -16.56
C GLY A 170 -0.65 12.67 -16.96
N ASP A 171 -0.95 11.83 -15.98
CA ASP A 171 -1.44 10.46 -16.14
C ASP A 171 -2.28 10.04 -14.93
N GLU A 172 -3.07 8.96 -15.05
CA GLU A 172 -3.94 8.46 -13.99
C GLU A 172 -3.30 7.28 -13.24
N ILE A 173 -3.33 7.37 -11.91
CA ILE A 173 -2.92 6.31 -10.97
C ILE A 173 -3.78 6.39 -9.72
N GLY A 174 -4.11 5.24 -9.13
CA GLY A 174 -4.83 5.17 -7.86
C GLY A 174 -3.98 5.60 -6.66
N ILE A 175 -4.66 6.01 -5.60
CA ILE A 175 -4.05 6.26 -4.28
C ILE A 175 -4.33 5.07 -3.38
N VAL A 176 -3.30 4.63 -2.66
CA VAL A 176 -3.47 3.88 -1.42
C VAL A 176 -3.46 4.90 -0.29
N LEU A 177 -4.56 5.05 0.40
CA LEU A 177 -4.61 5.85 1.62
C LEU A 177 -4.23 4.96 2.81
N ASP A 178 -3.02 5.14 3.33
CA ASP A 178 -2.70 4.68 4.65
C ASP A 178 -3.22 5.69 5.68
N VAL A 179 -4.19 5.24 6.47
CA VAL A 179 -4.88 6.06 7.47
C VAL A 179 -3.93 6.38 8.65
N GLY A 180 -3.07 5.43 9.03
CA GLY A 180 -2.06 5.64 10.08
C GLY A 180 -1.05 6.73 9.67
N HIS A 181 -0.54 6.67 8.44
CA HIS A 181 0.35 7.71 7.89
C HIS A 181 -0.34 9.07 7.81
N ALA A 182 -1.60 9.10 7.36
CA ALA A 182 -2.37 10.35 7.27
C ALA A 182 -2.70 10.93 8.66
N ASN A 183 -2.83 10.09 9.70
CA ASN A 183 -3.02 10.53 11.08
C ASN A 183 -1.82 11.34 11.60
N LEU A 184 -0.59 10.94 11.26
CA LEU A 184 0.63 11.66 11.65
C LEU A 184 0.68 13.10 11.09
N ASN A 185 -0.08 13.36 10.03
CA ASN A 185 -0.21 14.67 9.37
C ASN A 185 -1.56 15.37 9.68
N ASN A 186 -2.44 14.75 10.46
CA ASN A 186 -3.81 15.23 10.72
C ASN A 186 -4.62 15.46 9.42
N GLN A 187 -4.43 14.62 8.38
CA GLN A 187 -5.02 14.82 7.06
C GLN A 187 -5.94 13.66 6.60
N ILE A 188 -6.39 12.79 7.49
CA ILE A 188 -7.26 11.65 7.13
C ILE A 188 -8.51 12.15 6.39
N SER A 189 -9.22 13.12 6.97
CA SER A 189 -10.46 13.68 6.38
C SER A 189 -10.20 14.31 5.03
N ASP A 190 -9.11 15.07 4.92
CA ASP A 190 -8.75 15.77 3.68
C ASP A 190 -8.44 14.80 2.53
N PHE A 191 -7.71 13.72 2.80
CA PHE A 191 -7.44 12.70 1.80
C PHE A 191 -8.72 12.03 1.31
N ILE A 192 -9.60 11.61 2.21
CA ILE A 192 -10.84 10.92 1.82
C ILE A 192 -11.73 11.87 1.01
N GLN A 193 -11.94 13.11 1.45
CA GLN A 193 -12.83 14.07 0.79
C GLN A 193 -12.29 14.53 -0.57
N GLN A 194 -10.99 14.85 -0.66
CA GLN A 194 -10.42 15.44 -1.88
C GLN A 194 -10.07 14.40 -2.95
N PHE A 195 -9.78 13.16 -2.53
CA PHE A 195 -9.37 12.10 -3.45
C PHE A 195 -10.33 10.89 -3.51
N SER A 196 -11.59 11.02 -3.05
CA SER A 196 -12.56 9.93 -3.01
C SER A 196 -12.61 9.08 -4.28
N LYS A 197 -12.57 9.70 -5.46
CA LYS A 197 -12.62 9.02 -6.77
C LYS A 197 -11.28 8.39 -7.20
N LYS A 198 -10.20 8.70 -6.50
CA LYS A 198 -8.85 8.19 -6.78
C LYS A 198 -8.40 7.15 -5.76
N LEU A 199 -9.15 6.94 -4.68
CA LEU A 199 -8.85 5.92 -3.67
C LEU A 199 -9.05 4.53 -4.27
N ALA A 200 -7.94 3.89 -4.60
CA ALA A 200 -7.93 2.51 -5.09
C ALA A 200 -7.90 1.50 -3.93
N HIS A 201 -7.28 1.86 -2.81
CA HIS A 201 -7.06 1.00 -1.66
C HIS A 201 -6.93 1.82 -0.38
N ILE A 202 -7.28 1.25 0.77
CA ILE A 202 -7.09 1.87 2.09
C ILE A 202 -6.32 0.89 2.97
N HIS A 203 -5.20 1.33 3.55
CA HIS A 203 -4.53 0.66 4.65
C HIS A 203 -5.07 1.20 5.97
N ALA A 204 -5.34 0.30 6.90
CA ALA A 204 -5.87 0.63 8.21
C ALA A 204 -5.00 0.00 9.30
N SER A 205 -4.32 0.84 10.04
CA SER A 205 -3.64 0.53 11.30
C SER A 205 -3.81 1.71 12.25
N ASP A 206 -3.74 1.48 13.55
CA ASP A 206 -3.86 2.56 14.52
C ASP A 206 -2.50 3.06 15.02
N ASN A 207 -2.46 4.29 15.50
CA ASN A 207 -1.31 4.90 16.18
C ASN A 207 -1.77 6.05 17.07
N ASN A 208 -0.84 6.64 17.83
CA ASN A 208 -1.13 7.73 18.77
C ASN A 208 -0.86 9.13 18.19
N GLY A 209 -0.62 9.25 16.87
CA GLY A 209 -0.37 10.53 16.20
C GLY A 209 1.08 11.01 16.28
N ASP A 210 2.00 10.21 16.82
CA ASP A 210 3.42 10.54 16.97
C ASP A 210 4.37 9.61 16.17
N LYS A 211 3.98 8.36 16.00
CA LYS A 211 4.74 7.32 15.30
C LYS A 211 3.83 6.38 14.55
N ASP A 212 4.35 5.83 13.47
CA ASP A 212 3.71 4.73 12.77
C ASP A 212 3.93 3.43 13.55
N MET A 213 2.89 3.00 14.27
CA MET A 213 2.98 1.92 15.26
C MET A 213 2.31 0.62 14.78
N HIS A 214 1.49 0.67 13.74
CA HIS A 214 0.68 -0.46 13.26
C HIS A 214 -0.11 -1.17 14.37
N LEU A 215 -0.66 -0.41 15.32
CA LEU A 215 -1.50 -0.96 16.39
C LEU A 215 -2.78 -1.58 15.83
N GLY A 216 -3.40 -2.46 16.61
CA GLY A 216 -4.75 -2.94 16.34
C GLY A 216 -5.75 -1.78 16.25
N ILE A 217 -6.81 -1.95 15.49
CA ILE A 217 -7.83 -0.93 15.29
C ILE A 217 -8.56 -0.64 16.60
N GLY A 218 -8.61 0.65 16.98
CA GLY A 218 -9.18 1.12 18.25
C GLY A 218 -8.24 1.05 19.46
N TYR A 219 -6.96 0.71 19.23
CA TYR A 219 -5.92 0.69 20.28
C TYR A 219 -5.03 1.93 20.27
N GLY A 220 -5.26 2.86 19.36
CA GLY A 220 -4.59 4.16 19.27
C GLY A 220 -5.55 5.33 19.46
N SER A 221 -5.28 6.44 18.78
CA SER A 221 -6.03 7.69 18.90
C SER A 221 -6.91 8.02 17.68
N ILE A 222 -6.93 7.18 16.65
CA ILE A 222 -7.72 7.43 15.43
C ILE A 222 -9.20 7.22 15.71
N ASP A 223 -10.01 8.23 15.35
CA ASP A 223 -11.48 8.14 15.40
C ASP A 223 -12.00 7.32 14.22
N TRP A 224 -12.06 6.01 14.39
CA TRP A 224 -12.48 5.07 13.35
C TRP A 224 -13.95 5.17 12.98
N GLU A 225 -14.83 5.65 13.87
CA GLU A 225 -16.22 5.92 13.56
C GLU A 225 -16.32 7.08 12.57
N LYS A 226 -15.56 8.15 12.80
CA LYS A 226 -15.46 9.28 11.88
C LYS A 226 -14.88 8.84 10.54
N VAL A 227 -13.79 8.04 10.53
CA VAL A 227 -13.20 7.49 9.30
C VAL A 227 -14.23 6.67 8.53
N ALA A 228 -14.95 5.77 9.19
CA ALA A 228 -15.98 4.95 8.55
C ALA A 228 -17.10 5.79 7.93
N ASN A 229 -17.53 6.86 8.60
CA ASN A 229 -18.55 7.77 8.07
C ASN A 229 -18.04 8.48 6.81
N LEU A 230 -16.81 9.01 6.81
CA LEU A 230 -16.20 9.64 5.64
C LEU A 230 -16.06 8.65 4.46
N VAL A 231 -15.68 7.40 4.73
CA VAL A 231 -15.56 6.33 3.72
C VAL A 231 -16.94 6.01 3.11
N LYS A 232 -18.01 5.99 3.94
CA LYS A 232 -19.40 5.81 3.46
C LYS A 232 -19.88 6.99 2.62
N GLU A 233 -19.60 8.22 3.06
CA GLU A 233 -19.95 9.46 2.32
C GLU A 233 -19.21 9.54 0.98
N ALA A 234 -17.97 9.05 0.92
CA ALA A 234 -17.18 8.94 -0.30
C ALA A 234 -17.65 7.82 -1.25
N GLU A 235 -18.65 7.03 -0.85
CA GLU A 235 -19.14 5.85 -1.59
C GLU A 235 -18.03 4.85 -1.95
N TYR A 236 -17.00 4.76 -1.08
CA TYR A 236 -15.88 3.87 -1.31
C TYR A 236 -16.30 2.39 -1.15
N GLY A 237 -16.10 1.61 -2.21
CA GLY A 237 -16.52 0.21 -2.28
C GLY A 237 -15.38 -0.79 -2.54
N ASN A 238 -14.11 -0.34 -2.49
CA ASN A 238 -12.94 -1.22 -2.65
C ASN A 238 -12.53 -1.86 -1.32
N ILE A 239 -11.29 -2.32 -1.20
CA ILE A 239 -10.79 -3.04 -0.04
C ILE A 239 -10.23 -2.07 0.99
N ILE A 240 -10.62 -2.26 2.27
CA ILE A 240 -9.89 -1.74 3.43
C ILE A 240 -9.03 -2.89 3.95
N MET A 241 -7.72 -2.72 3.86
CA MET A 241 -6.73 -3.71 4.27
C MET A 241 -6.23 -3.38 5.68
N ILE A 242 -6.49 -4.27 6.63
CA ILE A 242 -5.94 -4.15 7.97
C ILE A 242 -4.46 -4.46 7.93
N GLU A 243 -3.65 -3.49 8.29
CA GLU A 243 -2.19 -3.58 8.29
C GLU A 243 -1.59 -3.50 9.70
N SER A 244 -2.40 -3.85 10.69
CA SER A 244 -1.97 -3.97 12.08
C SER A 244 -1.01 -5.14 12.27
N THR A 245 -0.10 -5.04 13.24
CA THR A 245 0.81 -6.13 13.61
C THR A 245 0.31 -6.94 14.81
N GLU A 246 -0.75 -6.47 15.48
CA GLU A 246 -1.36 -7.11 16.65
C GLU A 246 -2.90 -6.95 16.64
N ASN A 247 -3.61 -7.66 17.49
CA ASN A 247 -5.07 -7.60 17.66
C ASN A 247 -5.85 -7.75 16.32
N LEU A 248 -5.37 -8.64 15.45
CA LEU A 248 -5.86 -8.76 14.06
C LEU A 248 -7.31 -9.21 13.99
N LYS A 249 -7.71 -10.18 14.83
CA LYS A 249 -9.09 -10.70 14.84
C LYS A 249 -10.08 -9.66 15.32
N GLU A 250 -9.71 -8.95 16.36
CA GLU A 250 -10.46 -7.85 16.95
C GLU A 250 -10.61 -6.72 15.93
N SER A 251 -9.54 -6.35 15.24
CA SER A 251 -9.52 -5.34 14.17
C SER A 251 -10.46 -5.70 13.02
N VAL A 252 -10.43 -6.95 12.55
CA VAL A 252 -11.35 -7.45 11.51
C VAL A 252 -12.81 -7.37 11.98
N GLN A 253 -13.08 -7.78 13.21
CA GLN A 253 -14.44 -7.75 13.76
C GLN A 253 -14.96 -6.33 13.91
N PHE A 254 -14.12 -5.42 14.40
CA PHE A 254 -14.43 -4.01 14.57
C PHE A 254 -14.85 -3.37 13.22
N PHE A 255 -14.04 -3.55 12.17
CA PHE A 255 -14.40 -3.02 10.84
C PHE A 255 -15.65 -3.65 10.26
N ARG A 256 -15.86 -4.96 10.43
CA ARG A 256 -17.11 -5.60 10.00
C ARG A 256 -18.33 -4.98 10.65
N GLN A 257 -18.23 -4.58 11.93
CA GLN A 257 -19.33 -3.90 12.64
C GLN A 257 -19.56 -2.48 12.13
N LEU A 258 -18.49 -1.72 11.85
CA LEU A 258 -18.60 -0.35 11.34
C LEU A 258 -19.26 -0.27 9.95
N PHE A 259 -19.15 -1.31 9.13
CA PHE A 259 -19.66 -1.34 7.76
C PHE A 259 -20.86 -2.29 7.56
N ILE A 260 -21.54 -2.68 8.65
CA ILE A 260 -22.84 -3.36 8.56
C ILE A 260 -23.92 -2.35 8.11
#